data_d16242f60271fcb26d05b4487313e9ee
#
_entry.id   d16242f60271fcb26d05b4487313e9ee
#
_cell.length_a   1.000
_cell.length_b   1.000
_cell.length_c   1.000
_cell.angle_alpha   90.00
_cell.angle_beta   90.00
_cell.angle_gamma   90.00
#
_symmetry.space_group_name_H-M   'P 1'
#
loop_
_entity.id
_entity.type
_entity.pdbx_description
1 polymer ?
#
loop_
_entity_poly.entity_id
_entity_poly.type
_entity_poly.pdbx_seq_one_letter_code
_entity_poly.pdbx_strand_id
1 'polypeptide(L)'
;MNAFSPAHFRAQFPALADAGIYLDSAATALKPQAVIEATQQFYSLSAGNVHRSQYAEAQRLTARYEAARDRVARLINAESGKNIVWTRGTTEAINMVAQCYARPRLQPGDEIIVSEAEHHANLVPWLMVAEQTGARIVKL
;
A
#
# COMPACT_ATOMS: atom_id res chain seq x y z
N MET A 1 -7.57 -10.84 27.22
CA MET A 1 -6.71 -10.36 26.09
C MET A 1 -5.27 -10.58 26.53
N ASN A 2 -4.50 -11.38 25.78
CA ASN A 2 -3.07 -11.54 26.09
C ASN A 2 -2.36 -10.21 25.85
N ALA A 3 -1.54 -9.79 26.81
CA ALA A 3 -0.73 -8.58 26.66
C ALA A 3 0.21 -8.72 25.45
N PHE A 4 0.43 -7.62 24.73
CA PHE A 4 1.37 -7.58 23.59
C PHE A 4 2.79 -7.91 24.09
N SER A 5 3.44 -8.87 23.45
CA SER A 5 4.83 -9.25 23.72
C SER A 5 5.75 -8.79 22.58
N PRO A 6 6.59 -7.77 22.80
CA PRO A 6 7.55 -7.31 21.78
C PRO A 6 8.50 -8.41 21.32
N ALA A 7 8.97 -9.27 22.23
CA ALA A 7 9.88 -10.38 21.91
C ALA A 7 9.20 -11.41 21.00
N HIS A 8 7.95 -11.79 21.32
CA HIS A 8 7.19 -12.71 20.46
C HIS A 8 6.89 -12.10 19.09
N PHE A 9 6.55 -10.82 19.05
CA PHE A 9 6.32 -10.11 17.78
C PHE A 9 7.59 -10.04 16.94
N ARG A 10 8.73 -9.65 17.55
CA ARG A 10 10.03 -9.58 16.88
C ARG A 10 10.46 -10.93 16.29
N ALA A 11 10.23 -12.03 16.99
CA ALA A 11 10.58 -13.38 16.57
C ALA A 11 9.87 -13.83 15.27
N GLN A 12 8.81 -13.13 14.85
CA GLN A 12 8.12 -13.41 13.60
C GLN A 12 8.87 -12.88 12.35
N PHE A 13 9.92 -12.08 12.53
CA PHE A 13 10.68 -11.47 11.45
C PHE A 13 12.07 -12.09 11.35
N PRO A 14 12.30 -13.05 10.42
CA PRO A 14 13.58 -13.75 10.31
C PRO A 14 14.78 -12.81 10.10
N ALA A 15 14.59 -11.71 9.37
CA ALA A 15 15.64 -10.72 9.14
C ALA A 15 16.13 -10.02 10.42
N LEU A 16 15.43 -10.17 11.54
CA LEU A 16 15.81 -9.62 12.83
C LEU A 16 16.52 -10.64 13.75
N ALA A 17 16.74 -11.87 13.31
CA ALA A 17 17.34 -12.91 14.16
C ALA A 17 18.71 -12.48 14.70
N ASP A 18 19.59 -12.00 13.81
CA ASP A 18 20.94 -11.56 14.15
C ASP A 18 21.13 -10.03 14.02
N ALA A 19 20.06 -9.31 13.70
CA ALA A 19 20.10 -7.86 13.60
C ALA A 19 19.89 -7.23 14.99
N GLY A 20 20.72 -6.29 15.37
CA GLY A 20 20.54 -5.52 16.58
C GLY A 20 19.25 -4.68 16.59
N ILE A 21 19.34 -3.41 16.83
CA ILE A 21 18.21 -2.48 16.74
C ILE A 21 18.00 -2.09 15.27
N TYR A 22 16.78 -2.28 14.75
CA TYR A 22 16.38 -1.88 13.40
C TYR A 22 15.39 -0.72 13.48
N LEU A 23 15.74 0.44 12.91
CA LEU A 23 14.95 1.67 12.97
C LEU A 23 14.62 2.23 11.56
N ASP A 24 14.81 1.44 10.50
CA ASP A 24 14.68 1.88 9.12
C ASP A 24 13.44 1.30 8.41
N SER A 25 12.35 1.07 9.15
CA SER A 25 11.10 0.54 8.59
C SER A 25 10.44 1.50 7.59
N ALA A 26 10.75 2.78 7.64
CA ALA A 26 10.27 3.76 6.67
C ALA A 26 10.82 3.49 5.27
N ALA A 27 12.09 3.11 5.15
CA ALA A 27 12.70 2.71 3.89
C ALA A 27 12.34 1.27 3.50
N THR A 28 12.37 0.34 4.45
CA THR A 28 12.11 -1.08 4.18
C THR A 28 11.32 -1.73 5.32
N ALA A 29 10.04 -1.99 5.08
CA ALA A 29 9.25 -2.80 5.99
C ALA A 29 9.67 -4.27 5.89
N LEU A 30 10.19 -4.83 6.99
CA LEU A 30 10.59 -6.23 7.06
C LEU A 30 9.39 -7.15 6.91
N LYS A 31 9.60 -8.34 6.35
CA LYS A 31 8.54 -9.31 6.08
C LYS A 31 8.49 -10.34 7.20
N PRO A 32 7.33 -10.55 7.83
CA PRO A 32 7.17 -11.65 8.77
C PRO A 32 7.21 -13.00 8.05
N GLN A 33 7.56 -14.04 8.77
CA GLN A 33 7.68 -15.41 8.25
C GLN A 33 6.43 -15.84 7.47
N ALA A 34 5.24 -15.53 7.97
CA ALA A 34 3.98 -15.86 7.31
C ALA A 34 3.84 -15.25 5.90
N VAL A 35 4.39 -14.04 5.66
CA VAL A 35 4.38 -13.40 4.33
C VAL A 35 5.38 -14.08 3.39
N ILE A 36 6.56 -14.44 3.91
CA ILE A 36 7.60 -15.16 3.15
C ILE A 36 7.03 -16.51 2.67
N GLU A 37 6.45 -17.28 3.60
CA GLU A 37 5.84 -18.58 3.31
C GLU A 37 4.67 -18.48 2.32
N ALA A 38 3.78 -17.50 2.48
CA ALA A 38 2.67 -17.30 1.56
C ALA A 38 3.15 -16.98 0.15
N THR A 39 4.21 -16.18 0.01
CA THR A 39 4.83 -15.86 -1.28
C THR A 39 5.48 -17.10 -1.91
N GLN A 40 6.23 -17.87 -1.12
CA GLN A 40 6.85 -19.11 -1.57
C GLN A 40 5.79 -20.13 -2.02
N GLN A 41 4.73 -20.31 -1.24
CA GLN A 41 3.63 -21.21 -1.57
C GLN A 41 2.94 -20.80 -2.87
N PHE A 42 2.70 -19.49 -3.06
CA PHE A 42 2.11 -18.98 -4.29
C PHE A 42 2.94 -19.38 -5.50
N TYR A 43 4.23 -19.08 -5.50
CA TYR A 43 5.11 -19.41 -6.65
C TYR A 43 5.36 -20.90 -6.85
N SER A 44 5.31 -21.71 -5.80
CA SER A 44 5.58 -23.16 -5.89
C SER A 44 4.35 -24.00 -6.25
N LEU A 45 3.14 -23.54 -5.85
CA LEU A 45 1.95 -24.37 -5.90
C LEU A 45 0.81 -23.77 -6.72
N SER A 46 0.90 -22.52 -7.14
CA SER A 46 -0.17 -21.83 -7.84
C SER A 46 0.26 -21.36 -9.22
N ALA A 47 -0.53 -21.74 -10.24
CA ALA A 47 -0.33 -21.32 -11.63
C ALA A 47 -1.48 -20.47 -12.17
N GLY A 48 -2.41 -20.05 -11.31
CA GLY A 48 -3.60 -19.30 -11.70
C GLY A 48 -3.34 -17.80 -11.89
N ASN A 49 -4.15 -17.18 -12.74
CA ASN A 49 -4.20 -15.74 -12.88
C ASN A 49 -5.51 -15.19 -12.32
N VAL A 50 -5.40 -14.21 -11.43
CA VAL A 50 -6.55 -13.56 -10.79
C VAL A 50 -7.44 -12.88 -11.85
N HIS A 51 -8.75 -13.10 -11.78
CA HIS A 51 -9.78 -12.53 -12.68
C HIS A 51 -9.66 -12.89 -14.17
N ARG A 52 -8.76 -13.81 -14.55
CA ARG A 52 -8.52 -14.10 -15.98
C ARG A 52 -8.94 -15.48 -16.44
N SER A 53 -9.17 -16.42 -15.54
CA SER A 53 -9.44 -17.82 -15.88
C SER A 53 -10.54 -18.40 -15.02
N GLN A 54 -11.27 -19.39 -15.55
CA GLN A 54 -12.44 -19.98 -14.88
C GLN A 54 -12.16 -21.36 -14.25
N TYR A 55 -10.95 -21.90 -14.38
CA TYR A 55 -10.62 -23.17 -13.72
C TYR A 55 -10.48 -23.00 -12.19
N ALA A 56 -10.66 -24.07 -11.46
CA ALA A 56 -10.81 -24.06 -10.00
C ALA A 56 -9.69 -23.32 -9.24
N GLU A 57 -8.42 -23.45 -9.68
CA GLU A 57 -7.29 -22.77 -9.03
C GLU A 57 -7.38 -21.24 -9.20
N ALA A 58 -7.69 -20.76 -10.41
CA ALA A 58 -7.84 -19.33 -10.68
C ALA A 58 -9.01 -18.72 -9.89
N GLN A 59 -10.12 -19.49 -9.74
CA GLN A 59 -11.24 -19.04 -8.90
C GLN A 59 -10.83 -18.94 -7.43
N ARG A 60 -10.08 -19.94 -6.91
CA ARG A 60 -9.56 -19.87 -5.52
C ARG A 60 -8.62 -18.70 -5.30
N LEU A 61 -7.72 -18.43 -6.23
CA LEU A 61 -6.82 -17.27 -6.16
C LEU A 61 -7.59 -15.95 -6.20
N THR A 62 -8.59 -15.84 -7.08
CA THR A 62 -9.46 -14.67 -7.15
C THR A 62 -10.21 -14.46 -5.83
N ALA A 63 -10.79 -15.51 -5.25
CA ALA A 63 -11.46 -15.42 -3.96
C ALA A 63 -10.50 -14.97 -2.82
N ARG A 64 -9.27 -15.49 -2.79
CA ARG A 64 -8.25 -15.06 -1.81
C ARG A 64 -7.85 -13.60 -2.00
N TYR A 65 -7.69 -13.15 -3.24
CA TYR A 65 -7.35 -11.77 -3.58
C TYR A 65 -8.45 -10.80 -3.11
N GLU A 66 -9.71 -11.12 -3.39
CA GLU A 66 -10.85 -10.29 -2.94
C GLU A 66 -11.02 -10.31 -1.43
N ALA A 67 -10.86 -11.48 -0.79
CA ALA A 67 -10.89 -11.57 0.67
C ALA A 67 -9.78 -10.74 1.35
N ALA A 68 -8.60 -10.59 0.71
CA ALA A 68 -7.55 -9.72 1.20
C ALA A 68 -7.95 -8.23 1.13
N ARG A 69 -8.61 -7.80 0.03
CA ARG A 69 -9.16 -6.45 -0.10
C ARG A 69 -10.20 -6.16 0.99
N ASP A 70 -11.11 -7.08 1.25
CA ASP A 70 -12.12 -6.96 2.30
C ASP A 70 -11.50 -6.87 3.70
N ARG A 71 -10.41 -7.58 3.95
CA ARG A 71 -9.67 -7.47 5.23
C ARG A 71 -9.05 -6.09 5.42
N VAL A 72 -8.42 -5.55 4.38
CA VAL A 72 -7.85 -4.19 4.43
C VAL A 72 -8.96 -3.15 4.57
N ALA A 73 -10.06 -3.29 3.83
CA ALA A 73 -11.20 -2.39 3.97
C ALA A 73 -11.70 -2.32 5.42
N ARG A 74 -11.88 -3.48 6.08
CA ARG A 74 -12.25 -3.51 7.50
C ARG A 74 -11.21 -2.87 8.42
N LEU A 75 -9.91 -3.08 8.15
CA LEU A 75 -8.83 -2.51 8.96
C LEU A 75 -8.83 -0.98 8.96
N ILE A 76 -9.09 -0.38 7.80
CA ILE A 76 -9.09 1.08 7.63
C ILE A 76 -10.48 1.70 7.67
N ASN A 77 -11.50 0.91 8.04
CA ASN A 77 -12.91 1.34 8.10
C ASN A 77 -13.44 1.86 6.75
N ALA A 78 -13.00 1.29 5.64
CA ALA A 78 -13.57 1.55 4.32
C ALA A 78 -14.88 0.76 4.13
N GLU A 79 -15.77 1.30 3.32
CA GLU A 79 -17.12 0.76 3.11
C GLU A 79 -17.11 -0.67 2.54
N SER A 80 -16.19 -0.97 1.63
CA SER A 80 -16.04 -2.31 1.05
C SER A 80 -14.65 -2.53 0.44
N GLY A 81 -14.33 -3.78 0.11
CA GLY A 81 -13.12 -4.13 -0.63
C GLY A 81 -13.01 -3.45 -2.00
N LYS A 82 -14.13 -3.01 -2.59
CA LYS A 82 -14.15 -2.26 -3.86
C LYS A 82 -13.43 -0.91 -3.77
N ASN A 83 -13.34 -0.34 -2.56
CA ASN A 83 -12.63 0.91 -2.30
C ASN A 83 -11.10 0.69 -2.12
N ILE A 84 -10.62 -0.56 -2.17
CA ILE A 84 -9.20 -0.89 -2.01
C ILE A 84 -8.58 -1.14 -3.38
N VAL A 85 -7.53 -0.41 -3.69
CA VAL A 85 -6.71 -0.58 -4.89
C VAL A 85 -5.30 -0.96 -4.46
N TRP A 86 -4.81 -2.09 -4.95
CA TRP A 86 -3.43 -2.51 -4.71
C TRP A 86 -2.47 -1.75 -5.60
N THR A 87 -1.40 -1.26 -5.00
CA THR A 87 -0.29 -0.59 -5.69
C THR A 87 1.05 -1.25 -5.28
N ARG A 88 2.09 -0.99 -6.03
CA ARG A 88 3.44 -1.50 -5.72
C ARG A 88 4.11 -0.77 -4.56
N GLY A 89 3.55 0.37 -4.14
CA GLY A 89 4.06 1.16 -3.04
C GLY A 89 3.43 2.54 -2.98
N THR A 90 3.77 3.30 -1.94
CA THR A 90 3.21 4.63 -1.66
C THR A 90 3.44 5.62 -2.80
N THR A 91 4.61 5.61 -3.43
CA THR A 91 4.92 6.49 -4.57
C THR A 91 3.92 6.31 -5.72
N GLU A 92 3.61 5.05 -6.09
CA GLU A 92 2.61 4.77 -7.13
C GLU A 92 1.21 5.20 -6.69
N ALA A 93 0.84 4.92 -5.44
CA ALA A 93 -0.46 5.30 -4.89
C ALA A 93 -0.68 6.82 -4.94
N ILE A 94 0.29 7.60 -4.50
CA ILE A 94 0.20 9.07 -4.51
C ILE A 94 0.12 9.59 -5.95
N ASN A 95 0.95 9.09 -6.87
CA ASN A 95 0.87 9.49 -8.26
C ASN A 95 -0.49 9.13 -8.89
N MET A 96 -1.04 7.97 -8.58
CA MET A 96 -2.38 7.58 -9.03
C MET A 96 -3.45 8.56 -8.52
N VAL A 97 -3.44 8.90 -7.24
CA VAL A 97 -4.38 9.89 -6.68
C VAL A 97 -4.19 11.27 -7.32
N ALA A 98 -2.96 11.73 -7.44
CA ALA A 98 -2.64 13.01 -8.04
C ALA A 98 -3.16 13.11 -9.49
N GLN A 99 -2.86 12.11 -10.33
CA GLN A 99 -3.19 12.15 -11.75
C GLN A 99 -4.64 11.75 -12.06
N CYS A 100 -5.17 10.72 -11.37
CA CYS A 100 -6.48 10.17 -11.71
C CYS A 100 -7.63 10.82 -10.94
N TYR A 101 -7.36 11.35 -9.74
CA TYR A 101 -8.39 11.96 -8.90
C TYR A 101 -8.26 13.48 -8.82
N ALA A 102 -7.10 14.01 -8.42
CA ALA A 102 -6.92 15.42 -8.19
C ALA A 102 -6.89 16.24 -9.49
N ARG A 103 -6.02 15.86 -10.42
CA ARG A 103 -5.84 16.58 -11.68
C ARG A 103 -7.14 16.88 -12.45
N PRO A 104 -8.08 15.94 -12.65
CA PRO A 104 -9.32 16.23 -13.38
C PRO A 104 -10.33 17.06 -12.59
N ARG A 105 -10.08 17.38 -11.32
CA ARG A 105 -10.98 18.12 -10.43
C ARG A 105 -10.49 19.50 -10.06
N LEU A 106 -9.16 19.67 -10.02
CA LEU A 106 -8.54 20.93 -9.65
C LEU A 106 -8.70 21.98 -10.74
N GLN A 107 -8.91 23.21 -10.31
CA GLN A 107 -9.07 24.40 -11.15
C GLN A 107 -8.07 25.49 -10.74
N PRO A 108 -7.80 26.48 -11.62
CA PRO A 108 -6.98 27.63 -11.27
C PRO A 108 -7.48 28.33 -10.00
N GLY A 109 -6.57 28.52 -9.05
CA GLY A 109 -6.86 29.12 -7.75
C GLY A 109 -7.17 28.12 -6.62
N ASP A 110 -7.39 26.84 -6.91
CA ASP A 110 -7.48 25.82 -5.88
C ASP A 110 -6.15 25.67 -5.13
N GLU A 111 -6.22 25.15 -3.91
CA GLU A 111 -5.07 24.98 -3.03
C GLU A 111 -4.81 23.51 -2.71
N ILE A 112 -3.54 23.12 -2.79
CA ILE A 112 -3.06 21.83 -2.32
C ILE A 112 -2.15 22.09 -1.12
N ILE A 113 -2.55 21.62 0.06
CA ILE A 113 -1.78 21.80 1.29
C ILE A 113 -0.79 20.65 1.43
N VAL A 114 0.48 20.99 1.65
CA VAL A 114 1.57 20.03 1.88
C VAL A 114 2.39 20.44 3.10
N SER A 115 2.93 19.46 3.85
CA SER A 115 3.87 19.73 4.91
C SER A 115 5.28 19.97 4.33
N GLU A 116 6.10 20.81 4.97
CA GLU A 116 7.50 20.98 4.60
C GLU A 116 8.36 19.72 4.88
N ALA A 117 7.90 18.83 5.76
CA ALA A 117 8.58 17.61 6.14
C ALA A 117 8.28 16.41 5.23
N GLU A 118 7.55 16.60 4.13
CA GLU A 118 7.14 15.51 3.25
C GLU A 118 8.32 14.85 2.52
N HIS A 119 8.22 13.54 2.37
CA HIS A 119 9.07 12.82 1.44
C HIS A 119 8.76 13.26 0.00
N HIS A 120 9.77 13.32 -0.88
CA HIS A 120 9.61 13.76 -2.27
C HIS A 120 8.48 13.06 -3.02
N ALA A 121 8.23 11.77 -2.73
CA ALA A 121 7.13 11.03 -3.32
C ALA A 121 5.75 11.61 -2.99
N ASN A 122 5.61 12.35 -1.88
CA ASN A 122 4.39 13.04 -1.47
C ASN A 122 4.47 14.57 -1.64
N LEU A 123 5.42 15.05 -2.40
CA LEU A 123 5.54 16.46 -2.77
C LEU A 123 5.52 16.66 -4.29
N VAL A 124 6.41 15.97 -5.01
CA VAL A 124 6.61 16.18 -6.45
C VAL A 124 5.34 15.95 -7.28
N PRO A 125 4.52 14.90 -7.07
CA PRO A 125 3.29 14.72 -7.83
C PRO A 125 2.31 15.88 -7.69
N TRP A 126 2.24 16.48 -6.51
CA TRP A 126 1.35 17.62 -6.24
C TRP A 126 1.85 18.90 -6.91
N LEU A 127 3.16 19.15 -6.91
CA LEU A 127 3.76 20.25 -7.67
C LEU A 127 3.43 20.14 -9.17
N MET A 128 3.59 18.94 -9.74
CA MET A 128 3.28 18.70 -11.15
C MET A 128 1.80 18.92 -11.48
N VAL A 129 0.90 18.45 -10.62
CA VAL A 129 -0.54 18.64 -10.83
C VAL A 129 -0.93 20.10 -10.66
N ALA A 130 -0.38 20.81 -9.68
CA ALA A 130 -0.61 22.24 -9.49
C ALA A 130 -0.20 23.06 -10.72
N GLU A 131 0.99 22.78 -11.27
CA GLU A 131 1.46 23.41 -12.51
C GLU A 131 0.51 23.17 -13.70
N GLN A 132 0.01 21.93 -13.85
CA GLN A 132 -0.88 21.55 -14.96
C GLN A 132 -2.29 22.13 -14.84
N THR A 133 -2.77 22.41 -13.63
CA THR A 133 -4.16 22.81 -13.38
C THR A 133 -4.31 24.30 -13.04
N GLY A 134 -3.22 24.99 -12.74
CA GLY A 134 -3.25 26.36 -12.21
C GLY A 134 -3.59 26.41 -10.71
N ALA A 135 -3.65 25.29 -10.03
CA ALA A 135 -3.74 25.24 -8.58
C ALA A 135 -2.41 25.68 -7.95
N ARG A 136 -2.43 26.01 -6.66
CA ARG A 136 -1.22 26.43 -5.94
C ARG A 136 -0.90 25.51 -4.78
N ILE A 137 0.39 25.36 -4.49
CA ILE A 137 0.87 24.65 -3.31
C ILE A 137 0.91 25.60 -2.12
N VAL A 138 0.30 25.20 -1.02
CA VAL A 138 0.38 25.86 0.28
C VAL A 138 1.20 24.96 1.21
N LYS A 139 2.30 25.48 1.72
CA LYS A 139 3.17 24.78 2.66
C LYS A 139 2.79 25.10 4.11
N LEU A 140 2.74 24.07 4.95
CA LEU A 140 2.56 24.16 6.39
C LEU A 140 3.83 23.71 7.11
#